data_a980298ae8b1a096ab85598770e469e2
#
_entry.id   a980298ae8b1a096ab85598770e469e2
#
_cell.length_a   1.000
_cell.length_b   1.000
_cell.length_c   1.000
_cell.angle_alpha   90.00
_cell.angle_beta   90.00
_cell.angle_gamma   90.00
#
_symmetry.space_group_name_H-M   'P 1'
#
loop_
_entity.id
_entity.type
_entity.pdbx_description
1 polymer ?
#
loop_
_entity_poly.entity_id
_entity_poly.type
_entity_poly.pdbx_seq_one_letter_code
_entity_poly.pdbx_strand_id
1 'polypeptide(L)'
;VRANIINKGGFTWDMTANLSTVANKIIKLPDNKEVNNRVGGAQVWDPNKGELVWVGGRQEGGKLGELIAYKQNHIFKDWDDVKKYANNRIDNVANLYGPGKAAEYAGKQGWKPIEPGDVCWEDMDGNDVIDSYDRYVVGNIFPNITGGFSTTFSYKNWSLYGRFDYALGHTLYNDLKARTLGQYQGCLLYTSPSP
;
A
#
# COMPACT_ATOMS: atom_id res chain seq x y z
N VAL A 1 2.56 -25.54 18.26
CA VAL A 1 1.77 -26.35 19.21
C VAL A 1 1.12 -27.49 18.45
N ARG A 2 1.14 -28.69 19.03
CA ARG A 2 0.41 -29.87 18.52
C ARG A 2 -0.50 -30.39 19.65
N ALA A 3 -1.73 -30.68 19.28
CA ALA A 3 -2.72 -31.23 20.21
C ALA A 3 -3.51 -32.37 19.55
N ASN A 4 -3.72 -33.46 20.31
CA ASN A 4 -4.73 -34.44 20.01
C ASN A 4 -6.02 -33.99 20.75
N ILE A 5 -7.01 -33.55 19.99
CA ILE A 5 -8.22 -32.92 20.53
C ILE A 5 -9.21 -33.97 20.94
N ILE A 6 -9.40 -35.02 20.15
CA ILE A 6 -10.32 -36.12 20.38
C ILE A 6 -9.64 -37.43 20.02
N ASN A 7 -9.78 -38.41 20.89
CA ASN A 7 -9.39 -39.79 20.63
C ASN A 7 -10.39 -40.73 21.35
N LYS A 8 -11.51 -41.04 20.68
CA LYS A 8 -12.58 -41.84 21.25
C LYS A 8 -13.40 -42.56 20.17
N GLY A 9 -13.71 -43.81 20.44
CA GLY A 9 -14.67 -44.58 19.61
C GLY A 9 -14.21 -44.80 18.16
N GLY A 10 -12.90 -44.88 17.93
CA GLY A 10 -12.33 -44.98 16.56
C GLY A 10 -12.28 -43.67 15.79
N PHE A 11 -12.66 -42.56 16.42
CA PHE A 11 -12.48 -41.20 15.87
C PHE A 11 -11.31 -40.52 16.54
N THR A 12 -10.42 -39.97 15.74
CA THR A 12 -9.31 -39.13 16.21
C THR A 12 -9.34 -37.77 15.52
N TRP A 13 -9.02 -36.74 16.26
CA TRP A 13 -8.84 -35.38 15.78
C TRP A 13 -7.53 -34.80 16.30
N ASP A 14 -6.61 -34.61 15.38
CA ASP A 14 -5.32 -34.01 15.64
C ASP A 14 -5.26 -32.60 15.03
N MET A 15 -4.66 -31.66 15.74
CA MET A 15 -4.42 -30.29 15.27
C MET A 15 -2.99 -29.86 15.55
N THR A 16 -2.38 -29.19 14.59
CA THR A 16 -1.09 -28.53 14.77
C THR A 16 -1.22 -27.07 14.34
N ALA A 17 -0.70 -26.16 15.14
CA ALA A 17 -0.66 -24.74 14.82
C ALA A 17 0.71 -24.15 15.12
N ASN A 18 1.16 -23.23 14.28
CA ASN A 18 2.34 -22.42 14.46
C ASN A 18 2.02 -20.95 14.22
N LEU A 19 2.73 -20.07 14.91
CA LEU A 19 2.67 -18.63 14.78
C LEU A 19 4.08 -18.08 14.89
N SER A 20 4.44 -17.19 14.00
CA SER A 20 5.68 -16.44 14.04
C SER A 20 5.39 -14.95 13.87
N THR A 21 6.02 -14.12 14.67
CA THR A 21 5.99 -12.67 14.53
C THR A 21 7.38 -12.17 14.14
N VAL A 22 7.43 -11.25 13.18
CA VAL A 22 8.68 -10.67 12.70
C VAL A 22 8.57 -9.16 12.71
N ALA A 23 9.57 -8.50 13.31
CA ALA A 23 9.77 -7.07 13.20
C ALA A 23 11.20 -6.83 12.71
N ASN A 24 11.36 -5.89 11.77
CA ASN A 24 12.66 -5.49 11.29
C ASN A 24 12.92 -4.01 11.59
N LYS A 25 14.19 -3.67 11.83
CA LYS A 25 14.64 -2.30 11.96
C LYS A 25 16.09 -2.22 11.49
N ILE A 26 16.39 -1.25 10.65
CA ILE A 26 17.75 -0.96 10.20
C ILE A 26 18.46 -0.23 11.34
N ILE A 27 19.51 -0.84 11.89
CA ILE A 27 20.24 -0.26 13.03
C ILE A 27 21.36 0.64 12.54
N LYS A 28 22.14 0.18 11.55
CA LYS A 28 23.29 0.91 11.04
C LYS A 28 23.51 0.63 9.56
N LEU A 29 23.87 1.67 8.82
CA LEU A 29 24.29 1.63 7.42
C LEU A 29 25.73 2.21 7.29
N PRO A 30 26.42 1.96 6.19
CA PRO A 30 27.66 2.65 5.87
C PRO A 30 27.46 4.16 5.82
N ASP A 31 28.41 4.93 6.34
CA ASP A 31 28.37 6.38 6.31
C ASP A 31 28.44 6.89 4.86
N ASN A 32 27.38 7.59 4.44
CA ASN A 32 27.27 8.19 3.12
C ASN A 32 27.05 9.72 3.18
N LYS A 33 27.17 10.31 4.37
CA LYS A 33 26.98 11.74 4.68
C LYS A 33 25.53 12.25 4.47
N GLU A 34 24.60 11.36 4.23
CA GLU A 34 23.17 11.67 4.16
C GLU A 34 22.51 11.52 5.53
N VAL A 35 21.38 12.21 5.74
CA VAL A 35 20.60 12.08 6.97
C VAL A 35 20.23 10.62 7.19
N ASN A 36 20.52 10.07 8.38
CA ASN A 36 20.30 8.66 8.74
C ASN A 36 20.98 7.66 7.79
N ASN A 37 22.06 8.06 7.13
CA ASN A 37 22.79 7.27 6.13
C ASN A 37 21.87 6.66 5.09
N ARG A 38 20.81 7.37 4.69
CA ARG A 38 19.75 6.87 3.83
C ARG A 38 20.23 6.58 2.41
N VAL A 39 19.61 5.56 1.83
CA VAL A 39 19.73 5.21 0.42
C VAL A 39 18.32 5.11 -0.17
N GLY A 40 17.98 6.04 -1.05
CA GLY A 40 16.62 6.16 -1.60
C GLY A 40 15.60 6.68 -0.58
N GLY A 41 14.34 6.31 -0.78
CA GLY A 41 13.23 6.85 -0.01
C GLY A 41 12.65 8.12 -0.62
N ALA A 42 11.70 8.72 0.07
CA ALA A 42 11.06 9.97 -0.31
C ALA A 42 10.81 10.84 0.92
N GLN A 43 10.78 12.15 0.70
CA GLN A 43 10.23 13.06 1.69
C GLN A 43 8.70 13.07 1.57
N VAL A 44 8.05 13.07 2.70
CA VAL A 44 6.59 13.17 2.81
C VAL A 44 6.25 14.08 3.99
N TRP A 45 5.10 14.71 3.93
CA TRP A 45 4.59 15.50 5.04
C TRP A 45 4.09 14.59 6.16
N ASP A 46 4.55 14.84 7.38
CA ASP A 46 4.03 14.19 8.58
C ASP A 46 3.07 15.15 9.31
N PRO A 47 1.74 14.96 9.20
CA PRO A 47 0.78 15.86 9.79
C PRO A 47 0.81 15.87 11.32
N ASN A 48 1.37 14.84 11.96
CA ASN A 48 1.50 14.79 13.41
C ASN A 48 2.68 15.65 13.91
N LYS A 49 3.71 15.78 13.10
CA LYS A 49 4.89 16.59 13.43
C LYS A 49 4.84 17.98 12.81
N GLY A 50 4.07 18.18 11.74
CA GLY A 50 4.05 19.41 10.97
C GLY A 50 5.37 19.68 10.22
N GLU A 51 6.05 18.64 9.79
CA GLU A 51 7.34 18.74 9.10
C GLU A 51 7.51 17.65 8.04
N LEU A 52 8.43 17.87 7.11
CA LEU A 52 8.83 16.87 6.12
C LEU A 52 9.72 15.82 6.76
N VAL A 53 9.34 14.56 6.61
CA VAL A 53 10.11 13.41 7.09
C VAL A 53 10.52 12.49 5.94
N TRP A 54 11.67 11.84 6.10
CA TRP A 54 12.12 10.82 5.16
C TRP A 54 11.48 9.47 5.49
N VAL A 55 10.86 8.83 4.50
CA VAL A 55 10.21 7.53 4.64
C VAL A 55 10.61 6.61 3.49
N GLY A 56 10.47 5.31 3.72
CA GLY A 56 10.84 4.29 2.75
C GLY A 56 12.35 4.20 2.50
N GLY A 57 12.73 3.54 1.41
CA GLY A 57 14.13 3.28 1.12
C GLY A 57 14.81 2.44 2.20
N ARG A 58 16.10 2.72 2.41
CA ARG A 58 16.90 2.17 3.51
C ARG A 58 17.46 3.33 4.31
N GLN A 59 17.13 3.44 5.58
CA GLN A 59 17.63 4.46 6.48
C GLN A 59 17.78 3.91 7.90
N GLU A 60 18.75 4.44 8.64
CA GLU A 60 18.93 4.05 10.04
C GLU A 60 17.69 4.41 10.87
N GLY A 61 17.26 3.50 11.71
CA GLY A 61 16.02 3.64 12.47
C GLY A 61 14.75 3.27 11.74
N GLY A 62 14.78 3.18 10.41
CA GLY A 62 13.64 2.83 9.56
C GLY A 62 13.37 1.34 9.47
N LYS A 63 12.22 1.00 8.88
CA LYS A 63 11.85 -0.37 8.54
C LYS A 63 12.19 -0.64 7.08
N LEU A 64 12.59 -1.87 6.77
CA LEU A 64 12.79 -2.31 5.40
C LEU A 64 11.44 -2.66 4.77
N GLY A 65 11.23 -2.26 3.50
CA GLY A 65 10.08 -2.68 2.70
C GLY A 65 8.84 -1.81 2.85
N GLU A 66 8.97 -0.58 3.32
CA GLU A 66 7.87 0.39 3.35
C GLU A 66 7.43 0.75 1.93
N LEU A 67 6.12 0.74 1.70
CA LEU A 67 5.47 1.20 0.48
C LEU A 67 4.90 2.59 0.69
N ILE A 68 5.11 3.45 -0.30
CA ILE A 68 4.67 4.84 -0.29
C ILE A 68 3.73 5.06 -1.47
N ALA A 69 2.58 5.69 -1.21
CA ALA A 69 1.60 6.03 -2.24
C ALA A 69 0.81 7.28 -1.85
N TYR A 70 0.08 7.83 -2.82
CA TYR A 70 -0.92 8.86 -2.55
C TYR A 70 -2.17 8.25 -1.92
N LYS A 71 -2.86 9.02 -1.10
CA LYS A 71 -4.10 8.61 -0.47
C LYS A 71 -5.30 9.17 -1.25
N GLN A 72 -6.19 8.27 -1.66
CA GLN A 72 -7.45 8.67 -2.26
C GLN A 72 -8.38 9.19 -1.15
N ASN A 73 -8.91 10.39 -1.35
CA ASN A 73 -9.97 10.96 -0.50
C ASN A 73 -11.33 10.43 -0.96
N HIS A 74 -11.75 10.80 -2.18
CA HIS A 74 -13.00 10.34 -2.79
C HIS A 74 -12.89 10.36 -4.33
N ILE A 75 -13.97 10.06 -5.02
CA ILE A 75 -14.11 10.25 -6.46
C ILE A 75 -15.01 11.46 -6.67
N PHE A 76 -14.60 12.40 -7.52
CA PHE A 76 -15.39 13.58 -7.84
C PHE A 76 -16.78 13.21 -8.37
N LYS A 77 -17.82 13.67 -7.71
CA LYS A 77 -19.22 13.33 -8.05
C LYS A 77 -19.77 14.19 -9.17
N ASP A 78 -19.49 15.49 -9.12
CA ASP A 78 -20.03 16.50 -10.01
C ASP A 78 -19.06 17.67 -10.18
N TRP A 79 -19.43 18.63 -11.03
CA TRP A 79 -18.64 19.82 -11.30
C TRP A 79 -18.50 20.77 -10.11
N ASP A 80 -19.43 20.76 -9.18
CA ASP A 80 -19.34 21.61 -7.98
C ASP A 80 -18.33 21.03 -6.99
N ASP A 81 -18.21 19.72 -6.95
CA ASP A 81 -17.16 19.02 -6.20
C ASP A 81 -15.78 19.28 -6.82
N VAL A 82 -15.66 19.21 -8.14
CA VAL A 82 -14.42 19.56 -8.87
C VAL A 82 -13.97 20.98 -8.59
N LYS A 83 -14.91 21.95 -8.54
CA LYS A 83 -14.57 23.36 -8.27
C LYS A 83 -13.96 23.58 -6.90
N LYS A 84 -14.35 22.78 -5.88
CA LYS A 84 -13.77 22.88 -4.53
C LYS A 84 -12.30 22.49 -4.49
N TYR A 85 -11.89 21.61 -5.38
CA TYR A 85 -10.57 21.01 -5.42
C TYR A 85 -9.92 21.19 -6.79
N ALA A 86 -10.01 22.38 -7.37
CA ALA A 86 -9.62 22.66 -8.76
C ALA A 86 -8.14 22.34 -9.09
N ASN A 87 -7.28 22.34 -8.07
CA ASN A 87 -5.85 22.03 -8.20
C ASN A 87 -5.52 20.60 -7.75
N ASN A 88 -6.49 19.80 -7.35
CA ASN A 88 -6.30 18.47 -6.79
C ASN A 88 -5.96 17.45 -7.87
N ARG A 89 -4.73 17.48 -8.35
CA ARG A 89 -4.23 16.64 -9.41
C ARG A 89 -2.79 16.24 -9.16
N ILE A 90 -2.51 14.95 -9.28
CA ILE A 90 -1.12 14.48 -9.36
C ILE A 90 -0.59 14.84 -10.75
N ASP A 91 0.23 15.85 -10.81
CA ASP A 91 0.85 16.27 -12.05
C ASP A 91 2.25 15.66 -12.18
N ASN A 92 2.52 15.00 -13.31
CA ASN A 92 3.86 14.50 -13.65
C ASN A 92 4.91 15.63 -13.64
N VAL A 93 4.48 16.86 -13.90
CA VAL A 93 5.34 18.03 -13.87
C VAL A 93 5.79 18.36 -12.45
N ALA A 94 4.88 18.34 -11.47
CA ALA A 94 5.25 18.54 -10.07
C ALA A 94 6.21 17.45 -9.59
N ASN A 95 6.01 16.20 -10.02
CA ASN A 95 6.93 15.10 -9.69
C ASN A 95 8.32 15.23 -10.36
N LEU A 96 8.40 15.84 -11.55
CA LEU A 96 9.65 16.01 -12.28
C LEU A 96 10.44 17.24 -11.85
N TYR A 97 9.75 18.35 -11.56
CA TYR A 97 10.37 19.66 -11.33
C TYR A 97 10.23 20.15 -9.89
N GLY A 98 9.59 19.39 -9.03
CA GLY A 98 9.42 19.69 -7.63
C GLY A 98 8.06 20.29 -7.28
N PRO A 99 7.78 20.41 -5.98
CA PRO A 99 6.52 20.92 -5.45
C PRO A 99 6.18 22.32 -5.95
N GLY A 100 4.89 22.60 -6.10
CA GLY A 100 4.40 23.93 -6.49
C GLY A 100 4.57 24.29 -7.97
N LYS A 101 5.09 23.37 -8.80
CA LYS A 101 5.27 23.62 -10.25
C LYS A 101 4.05 23.26 -11.10
N ALA A 102 3.09 22.52 -10.57
CA ALA A 102 1.89 22.09 -11.29
C ALA A 102 1.11 23.28 -11.89
N ALA A 103 0.93 24.34 -11.11
CA ALA A 103 0.22 25.56 -11.56
C ALA A 103 0.93 26.30 -12.70
N GLU A 104 2.26 26.29 -12.74
CA GLU A 104 3.06 26.91 -13.81
C GLU A 104 2.85 26.24 -15.17
N TYR A 105 2.49 24.96 -15.15
CA TYR A 105 2.33 24.13 -16.35
C TYR A 105 0.87 23.85 -16.70
N ALA A 106 -0.08 24.33 -15.91
CA ALA A 106 -1.49 24.23 -16.21
C ALA A 106 -1.82 24.82 -17.59
N GLY A 107 -2.56 24.09 -18.40
CA GLY A 107 -2.90 24.48 -19.77
C GLY A 107 -1.85 24.20 -20.83
N LYS A 108 -0.66 23.67 -20.49
CA LYS A 108 0.34 23.24 -21.46
C LYS A 108 -0.03 21.87 -22.08
N GLN A 109 0.66 21.52 -23.18
CA GLN A 109 0.37 20.29 -23.93
C GLN A 109 0.39 19.04 -23.02
N GLY A 110 -0.66 18.22 -23.11
CA GLY A 110 -0.82 17.01 -22.31
C GLY A 110 -1.55 17.23 -20.97
N TRP A 111 -1.81 18.47 -20.59
CA TRP A 111 -2.63 18.77 -19.42
C TRP A 111 -4.11 18.52 -19.70
N LYS A 112 -4.76 17.77 -18.82
CA LYS A 112 -6.21 17.57 -18.84
C LYS A 112 -6.85 18.22 -17.62
N PRO A 113 -8.01 18.88 -17.76
CA PRO A 113 -8.77 19.34 -16.60
C PRO A 113 -9.23 18.14 -15.75
N ILE A 114 -9.51 18.39 -14.48
CA ILE A 114 -10.16 17.43 -13.61
C ILE A 114 -11.64 17.35 -14.01
N GLU A 115 -12.17 16.15 -14.09
CA GLU A 115 -13.56 15.89 -14.47
C GLU A 115 -14.29 15.06 -13.39
N PRO A 116 -15.62 15.12 -13.32
CA PRO A 116 -16.40 14.19 -12.50
C PRO A 116 -16.06 12.74 -12.88
N GLY A 117 -15.80 11.90 -11.87
CA GLY A 117 -15.31 10.53 -12.06
C GLY A 117 -13.80 10.37 -11.83
N ASP A 118 -13.03 11.46 -11.83
CA ASP A 118 -11.63 11.44 -11.48
C ASP A 118 -11.44 11.26 -9.96
N VAL A 119 -10.25 10.84 -9.57
CA VAL A 119 -9.90 10.64 -8.15
C VAL A 119 -9.49 11.96 -7.52
N CYS A 120 -10.14 12.32 -6.42
CA CYS A 120 -9.68 13.36 -5.52
C CYS A 120 -8.64 12.78 -4.57
N TRP A 121 -7.45 13.35 -4.56
CA TRP A 121 -6.35 12.95 -3.69
C TRP A 121 -6.34 13.76 -2.39
N GLU A 122 -5.83 13.19 -1.33
CA GLU A 122 -5.67 13.89 -0.06
C GLU A 122 -4.43 14.78 -0.12
N ASP A 123 -4.61 16.06 0.13
CA ASP A 123 -3.58 17.05 0.35
C ASP A 123 -3.13 16.94 1.82
N MET A 124 -1.92 16.46 2.03
CA MET A 124 -1.41 16.11 3.37
C MET A 124 -0.83 17.32 4.11
N ASP A 125 -0.33 18.30 3.38
CA ASP A 125 0.29 19.50 3.95
C ASP A 125 -0.60 20.75 3.85
N GLY A 126 -1.74 20.67 3.15
CA GLY A 126 -2.75 21.71 3.06
C GLY A 126 -2.34 22.89 2.18
N ASN A 127 -1.49 22.65 1.18
CA ASN A 127 -0.97 23.68 0.29
C ASN A 127 -1.78 23.83 -1.02
N ASP A 128 -2.87 23.09 -1.19
CA ASP A 128 -3.73 23.02 -2.38
C ASP A 128 -3.02 22.49 -3.64
N VAL A 129 -1.91 21.80 -3.50
CA VAL A 129 -1.16 21.17 -4.59
C VAL A 129 -0.89 19.72 -4.25
N ILE A 130 -1.24 18.79 -5.13
CA ILE A 130 -0.94 17.37 -4.92
C ILE A 130 0.43 17.06 -5.53
N ASP A 131 1.42 16.92 -4.68
CA ASP A 131 2.79 16.67 -5.09
C ASP A 131 3.45 15.47 -4.38
N SER A 132 4.76 15.36 -4.48
CA SER A 132 5.48 14.22 -3.90
C SER A 132 5.47 14.19 -2.38
N TYR A 133 5.15 15.29 -1.72
CA TYR A 133 5.08 15.38 -0.26
C TYR A 133 3.75 14.87 0.31
N ASP A 134 2.67 14.80 -0.52
CA ASP A 134 1.36 14.28 -0.14
C ASP A 134 1.27 12.74 -0.12
N ARG A 135 2.39 12.08 -0.37
CA ARG A 135 2.45 10.63 -0.22
C ARG A 135 2.58 10.24 1.24
N TYR A 136 2.17 9.04 1.56
CA TYR A 136 2.28 8.48 2.90
C TYR A 136 2.73 7.01 2.85
N VAL A 137 3.14 6.46 4.00
CA VAL A 137 3.48 5.04 4.11
C VAL A 137 2.19 4.24 4.18
N VAL A 138 1.86 3.54 3.10
CA VAL A 138 0.66 2.70 2.98
C VAL A 138 0.78 1.43 3.81
N GLY A 139 2.00 0.92 3.95
CA GLY A 139 2.27 -0.32 4.68
C GLY A 139 3.65 -0.86 4.36
N ASN A 140 3.83 -2.15 4.60
CA ASN A 140 5.09 -2.84 4.41
C ASN A 140 4.89 -4.10 3.57
N ILE A 141 5.85 -4.43 2.70
CA ILE A 141 5.79 -5.65 1.87
C ILE A 141 6.02 -6.92 2.68
N PHE A 142 6.66 -6.81 3.85
CA PHE A 142 6.94 -7.96 4.70
C PHE A 142 5.81 -8.19 5.70
N PRO A 143 5.29 -9.42 5.82
CA PRO A 143 4.29 -9.73 6.80
C PRO A 143 4.86 -9.63 8.22
N ASN A 144 4.07 -9.07 9.13
CA ASN A 144 4.42 -9.01 10.55
C ASN A 144 4.10 -10.32 11.28
N ILE A 145 3.13 -11.06 10.78
CA ILE A 145 2.65 -12.29 11.36
C ILE A 145 2.55 -13.34 10.26
N THR A 146 3.17 -14.49 10.48
CA THR A 146 3.04 -15.65 9.61
C THR A 146 2.73 -16.87 10.45
N GLY A 147 2.04 -17.81 9.86
CA GLY A 147 1.75 -19.04 10.55
C GLY A 147 0.94 -19.99 9.70
N GLY A 148 0.57 -21.08 10.33
CA GLY A 148 -0.29 -22.06 9.71
C GLY A 148 -0.94 -22.96 10.73
N PHE A 149 -1.99 -23.59 10.34
CA PHE A 149 -2.54 -24.68 11.11
C PHE A 149 -2.88 -25.86 10.19
N SER A 150 -2.73 -27.04 10.72
CA SER A 150 -3.17 -28.26 10.05
C SER A 150 -4.07 -29.04 10.98
N THR A 151 -5.05 -29.70 10.39
CA THR A 151 -6.01 -30.52 11.10
C THR A 151 -6.15 -31.87 10.38
N THR A 152 -6.23 -32.93 11.15
CA THR A 152 -6.43 -34.29 10.67
C THR A 152 -7.58 -34.92 11.42
N PHE A 153 -8.57 -35.36 10.69
CA PHE A 153 -9.68 -36.16 11.21
C PHE A 153 -9.53 -37.58 10.69
N SER A 154 -9.62 -38.55 11.55
CA SER A 154 -9.62 -39.97 11.15
C SER A 154 -10.77 -40.70 11.81
N TYR A 155 -11.46 -41.51 11.02
CA TYR A 155 -12.53 -42.38 11.49
C TYR A 155 -12.49 -43.71 10.75
N LYS A 156 -12.22 -44.78 11.48
CA LYS A 156 -12.01 -46.11 10.89
C LYS A 156 -10.96 -46.07 9.78
N ASN A 157 -11.37 -46.34 8.53
CA ASN A 157 -10.49 -46.38 7.35
C ASN A 157 -10.46 -45.04 6.58
N TRP A 158 -11.13 -43.99 7.09
CA TRP A 158 -11.18 -42.68 6.46
C TRP A 158 -10.28 -41.70 7.19
N SER A 159 -9.55 -40.88 6.41
CA SER A 159 -8.78 -39.76 6.96
C SER A 159 -8.96 -38.54 6.09
N LEU A 160 -9.22 -37.39 6.73
CA LEU A 160 -9.31 -36.08 6.10
C LEU A 160 -8.23 -35.18 6.71
N TYR A 161 -7.38 -34.65 5.84
CA TYR A 161 -6.34 -33.71 6.20
C TYR A 161 -6.59 -32.34 5.57
N GLY A 162 -6.49 -31.27 6.36
CA GLY A 162 -6.52 -29.88 5.92
C GLY A 162 -5.33 -29.11 6.44
N ARG A 163 -4.72 -28.27 5.59
CA ARG A 163 -3.65 -27.35 5.98
C ARG A 163 -3.96 -25.95 5.47
N PHE A 164 -3.75 -24.97 6.32
CA PHE A 164 -3.90 -23.55 6.03
C PHE A 164 -2.65 -22.81 6.47
N ASP A 165 -2.08 -22.02 5.56
CA ASP A 165 -0.96 -21.14 5.85
C ASP A 165 -1.44 -19.69 5.66
N TYR A 166 -1.00 -18.79 6.52
CA TYR A 166 -1.40 -17.39 6.49
C TYR A 166 -0.22 -16.45 6.72
N ALA A 167 -0.32 -15.27 6.11
CA ALA A 167 0.60 -14.16 6.30
C ALA A 167 -0.23 -12.87 6.42
N LEU A 168 -0.01 -12.12 7.49
CA LEU A 168 -0.81 -10.94 7.84
C LEU A 168 0.06 -9.72 8.06
N GLY A 169 -0.54 -8.54 7.90
CA GLY A 169 0.10 -7.26 8.16
C GLY A 169 1.08 -6.81 7.06
N HIS A 170 0.99 -7.41 5.85
CA HIS A 170 1.73 -6.95 4.69
C HIS A 170 0.81 -6.27 3.68
N THR A 171 1.40 -5.38 2.89
CA THR A 171 0.74 -4.68 1.81
C THR A 171 1.36 -5.11 0.49
N LEU A 172 0.52 -5.48 -0.48
CA LEU A 172 0.97 -5.89 -1.81
C LEU A 172 0.43 -4.93 -2.86
N TYR A 173 1.31 -4.53 -3.77
CA TYR A 173 0.89 -3.84 -4.98
C TYR A 173 0.30 -4.85 -5.96
N ASN A 174 -0.97 -4.68 -6.30
CA ASN A 174 -1.63 -5.56 -7.28
C ASN A 174 -1.37 -5.04 -8.70
N ASP A 175 -0.21 -5.39 -9.24
CA ASP A 175 0.21 -4.98 -10.58
C ASP A 175 -0.75 -5.48 -11.68
N LEU A 176 -1.28 -6.69 -11.53
CA LEU A 176 -2.26 -7.24 -12.47
C LEU A 176 -3.51 -6.36 -12.51
N LYS A 177 -4.08 -6.02 -11.35
CA LYS A 177 -5.25 -5.15 -11.26
C LYS A 177 -4.95 -3.76 -11.81
N ALA A 178 -3.79 -3.20 -11.48
CA ALA A 178 -3.39 -1.89 -11.98
C ALA A 178 -3.28 -1.85 -13.51
N ARG A 179 -2.73 -2.89 -14.11
CA ARG A 179 -2.61 -3.00 -15.57
C ARG A 179 -3.95 -3.29 -16.26
N THR A 180 -4.78 -4.13 -15.69
CA THR A 180 -6.05 -4.54 -16.31
C THR A 180 -7.15 -3.49 -16.17
N LEU A 181 -7.16 -2.72 -15.08
CA LEU A 181 -8.10 -1.62 -14.85
C LEU A 181 -7.53 -0.25 -15.19
N GLY A 182 -6.22 -0.15 -15.40
CA GLY A 182 -5.56 1.08 -15.80
C GLY A 182 -5.86 1.44 -17.27
N GLN A 183 -5.86 2.72 -17.58
CA GLN A 183 -6.15 3.28 -18.90
C GLN A 183 -5.19 2.84 -20.02
N TYR A 184 -4.10 2.15 -19.68
CA TYR A 184 -3.06 1.78 -20.65
C TYR A 184 -3.36 0.52 -21.45
N GLN A 185 -4.39 -0.26 -21.07
CA GLN A 185 -4.74 -1.50 -21.74
C GLN A 185 -6.25 -1.59 -21.98
N GLY A 186 -6.77 -0.65 -22.75
CA GLY A 186 -8.18 -0.39 -23.00
C GLY A 186 -9.10 -1.56 -23.39
N CYS A 187 -8.58 -2.77 -23.51
CA CYS A 187 -9.38 -3.92 -23.94
C CYS A 187 -10.28 -4.49 -22.84
N LEU A 188 -9.90 -4.37 -21.56
CA LEU A 188 -10.65 -4.94 -20.45
C LEU A 188 -11.67 -3.98 -19.83
N LEU A 189 -11.53 -2.67 -20.05
CA LEU A 189 -12.52 -1.68 -19.64
C LEU A 189 -13.85 -1.79 -20.38
N TYR A 190 -13.84 -2.30 -21.62
CA TYR A 190 -15.06 -2.50 -22.42
C TYR A 190 -15.88 -3.73 -22.01
N THR A 191 -15.28 -4.66 -21.26
CA THR A 191 -15.94 -5.88 -20.80
C THR A 191 -16.33 -5.85 -19.32
N SER A 192 -15.89 -4.84 -18.60
CA SER A 192 -16.30 -4.61 -17.21
C SER A 192 -17.66 -3.93 -17.22
N PRO A 193 -18.72 -4.53 -16.61
CA PRO A 193 -19.98 -3.82 -16.48
C PRO A 193 -19.74 -2.53 -15.70
N SER A 194 -20.18 -1.42 -16.26
CA SER A 194 -20.22 -0.13 -15.58
C SER A 194 -21.00 -0.28 -14.27
N PRO A 195 -20.54 0.24 -13.14
CA PRO A 195 -21.29 0.17 -11.90
C PRO A 195 -22.62 0.91 -11.98
#